data_1b40af2c87cd549350f25e1b73036a7d
#
_entry.id   1b40af2c87cd549350f25e1b73036a7d
#
_cell.length_a   1.000
_cell.length_b   1.000
_cell.length_c   1.000
_cell.angle_alpha   90.00
_cell.angle_beta   90.00
_cell.angle_gamma   90.00
#
_symmetry.space_group_name_H-M   'P 1'
#
loop_
_entity.id
_entity.type
_entity.pdbx_description
1 polymer ?
#
loop_
_entity_poly.entity_id
_entity_poly.type
_entity_poly.pdbx_seq_one_letter_code
_entity_poly.pdbx_strand_id
1 'polypeptide(L)'
;VWEETEEQIFLEEEREREIEELYESTLTTSLEKDPDAADENGEVGAASKQTTETLMAGERISEALEIGMADLNLIKEYEEAKLVNPNAPLPQRNPIFIALGDISAETHVMSVLQRIKASALHDALLVLPFASVPMLFTFLNIFAVRSMNIPLTCRILFFMLKTHHNQIVASRTMKAMLDGIRINLRATLKRQKDEMGVNIAALKVVGMQIRENSVKEYVDENWDDGTDERSTKKRAFVHVA
;
A
#
# COMPACT_ATOMS: atom_id res chain seq x y z
N VAL A 1 11.10 9.59 25.15
CA VAL A 1 11.89 8.58 24.43
C VAL A 1 11.45 7.25 25.01
N TRP A 2 10.70 6.46 24.25
CA TRP A 2 10.29 5.11 24.64
C TRP A 2 11.43 4.20 24.20
N GLU A 3 12.21 3.73 25.14
CA GLU A 3 13.15 2.64 24.91
C GLU A 3 12.32 1.35 24.89
N GLU A 4 12.27 0.70 23.74
CA GLU A 4 11.71 -0.63 23.59
C GLU A 4 12.57 -1.57 24.43
N THR A 5 11.95 -2.37 25.30
CA THR A 5 12.66 -3.36 26.08
C THR A 5 13.20 -4.45 25.17
N GLU A 6 14.36 -5.04 25.49
CA GLU A 6 14.99 -6.11 24.70
C GLU A 6 14.02 -7.27 24.43
N GLU A 7 13.09 -7.55 25.36
CA GLU A 7 12.03 -8.54 25.17
C GLU A 7 11.01 -8.16 24.08
N GLN A 8 10.70 -6.87 23.91
CA GLN A 8 9.78 -6.40 22.86
C GLN A 8 10.45 -6.47 21.49
N ILE A 9 11.72 -6.16 21.40
CA ILE A 9 12.51 -6.27 20.16
C ILE A 9 12.60 -7.74 19.75
N PHE A 10 12.87 -8.64 20.68
CA PHE A 10 12.93 -10.09 20.41
C PHE A 10 11.59 -10.65 19.91
N LEU A 11 10.47 -10.27 20.54
CA LEU A 11 9.12 -10.67 20.14
C LEU A 11 8.73 -10.10 18.76
N GLU A 12 9.23 -8.92 18.43
CA GLU A 12 8.98 -8.28 17.12
C GLU A 12 9.79 -8.99 16.03
N GLU A 13 11.06 -9.32 16.28
CA GLU A 13 11.90 -10.12 15.39
C GLU A 13 11.37 -11.55 15.18
N GLU A 14 10.84 -12.18 16.22
CA GLU A 14 10.24 -13.52 16.13
C GLU A 14 8.96 -13.50 15.28
N ARG A 15 8.12 -12.48 15.46
CA ARG A 15 6.92 -12.25 14.64
C ARG A 15 7.24 -11.91 13.19
N GLU A 16 8.27 -11.12 12.95
CA GLU A 16 8.74 -10.83 11.59
C GLU A 16 9.24 -12.09 10.89
N ARG A 17 9.96 -12.94 11.62
CA ARG A 17 10.45 -14.23 11.10
C ARG A 17 9.31 -15.21 10.78
N GLU A 18 8.28 -15.30 11.64
CA GLU A 18 7.08 -16.10 11.37
C GLU A 18 6.31 -15.59 10.14
N ILE A 19 6.20 -14.28 9.96
CA ILE A 19 5.56 -13.67 8.80
C ILE A 19 6.38 -13.97 7.53
N GLU A 20 7.70 -13.93 7.60
CA GLU A 20 8.60 -14.21 6.48
C GLU A 20 8.53 -15.70 6.09
N GLU A 21 8.52 -16.63 7.06
CA GLU A 21 8.33 -18.06 6.82
C GLU A 21 6.94 -18.38 6.22
N LEU A 22 5.88 -17.73 6.70
CA LEU A 22 4.54 -17.85 6.12
C LEU A 22 4.51 -17.33 4.68
N TYR A 23 5.22 -16.24 4.40
CA TYR A 23 5.31 -15.68 3.06
C TYR A 23 6.11 -16.59 2.12
N GLU A 24 7.23 -17.17 2.59
CA GLU A 24 8.01 -18.15 1.82
C GLU A 24 7.24 -19.44 1.58
N SER A 25 6.51 -19.96 2.58
CA SER A 25 5.71 -21.17 2.42
C SER A 25 4.54 -20.98 1.44
N THR A 26 3.89 -19.81 1.44
CA THR A 26 2.84 -19.50 0.46
C THR A 26 3.41 -19.30 -0.95
N LEU A 27 4.65 -18.81 -1.06
CA LEU A 27 5.34 -18.59 -2.33
C LEU A 27 5.84 -19.93 -2.92
N THR A 28 6.39 -20.84 -2.09
CA THR A 28 6.80 -22.18 -2.51
C THR A 28 5.60 -23.02 -2.91
N THR A 29 4.49 -22.96 -2.17
CA THR A 29 3.24 -23.67 -2.51
C THR A 29 2.63 -23.18 -3.83
N SER A 30 2.85 -21.92 -4.18
CA SER A 30 2.41 -21.37 -5.49
C SER A 30 3.37 -21.68 -6.63
N LEU A 31 4.63 -22.01 -6.35
CA LEU A 31 5.65 -22.41 -7.34
C LEU A 31 5.68 -23.93 -7.57
N GLU A 32 5.26 -24.73 -6.59
CA GLU A 32 5.22 -26.20 -6.65
C GLU A 32 3.90 -26.77 -7.23
N LYS A 33 2.97 -25.93 -7.66
CA LYS A 33 1.90 -26.39 -8.54
C LYS A 33 2.51 -26.68 -9.90
N ASP A 34 3.01 -27.92 -10.02
CA ASP A 34 3.42 -28.51 -11.29
C ASP A 34 2.33 -28.29 -12.34
N PRO A 35 2.64 -27.69 -13.49
CA PRO A 35 1.67 -27.56 -14.59
C PRO A 35 1.24 -28.92 -15.19
N ASP A 36 1.89 -30.02 -14.81
CA ASP A 36 1.66 -31.36 -15.33
C ASP A 36 0.81 -32.29 -14.43
N ALA A 37 0.36 -31.82 -13.27
CA ALA A 37 -0.69 -32.53 -12.53
C ALA A 37 -2.05 -32.24 -13.20
N ALA A 38 -2.24 -32.80 -14.38
CA ALA A 38 -3.53 -32.89 -15.04
C ALA A 38 -4.44 -33.80 -14.20
N ASP A 39 -5.27 -33.17 -13.39
CA ASP A 39 -6.49 -33.81 -12.92
C ASP A 39 -7.33 -34.16 -14.16
N GLU A 40 -7.59 -35.46 -14.33
CA GLU A 40 -8.35 -36.06 -15.44
C GLU A 40 -9.83 -35.62 -15.52
N ASN A 41 -10.22 -34.51 -14.92
CA ASN A 41 -11.54 -33.92 -15.01
C ASN A 41 -11.50 -32.48 -15.57
N GLY A 42 -11.44 -32.39 -16.87
CA GLY A 42 -12.21 -31.47 -17.70
C GLY A 42 -12.19 -29.96 -17.44
N GLU A 43 -11.17 -29.30 -16.87
CA GLU A 43 -11.13 -27.84 -16.74
C GLU A 43 -10.00 -27.13 -17.51
N VAL A 44 -9.73 -27.57 -18.74
CA VAL A 44 -8.86 -26.84 -19.67
C VAL A 44 -9.42 -25.42 -19.98
N GLY A 45 -10.72 -25.19 -19.78
CA GLY A 45 -11.37 -23.90 -20.01
C GLY A 45 -11.08 -22.80 -18.95
N ALA A 46 -10.74 -23.19 -17.73
CA ALA A 46 -10.46 -22.21 -16.66
C ALA A 46 -9.03 -21.61 -16.78
N ALA A 47 -8.05 -22.41 -17.20
CA ALA A 47 -6.68 -21.94 -17.41
C ALA A 47 -6.57 -20.95 -18.58
N SER A 48 -7.30 -21.17 -19.68
CA SER A 48 -7.30 -20.26 -20.83
C SER A 48 -7.97 -18.91 -20.52
N LYS A 49 -9.00 -18.88 -19.68
CA LYS A 49 -9.65 -17.64 -19.25
C LYS A 49 -8.74 -16.81 -18.33
N GLN A 50 -7.99 -17.44 -17.44
CA GLN A 50 -7.03 -16.75 -16.59
C GLN A 50 -5.90 -16.12 -17.40
N THR A 51 -5.36 -16.84 -18.39
CA THR A 51 -4.27 -16.32 -19.23
C THR A 51 -4.70 -15.15 -20.11
N THR A 52 -5.91 -15.16 -20.67
CA THR A 52 -6.43 -14.03 -21.46
C THR A 52 -6.73 -12.81 -20.59
N GLU A 53 -7.28 -12.99 -19.38
CA GLU A 53 -7.52 -11.89 -18.43
C GLU A 53 -6.21 -11.24 -17.97
N THR A 54 -5.17 -12.03 -17.70
CA THR A 54 -3.84 -11.51 -17.31
C THR A 54 -3.14 -10.79 -18.45
N LEU A 55 -3.22 -11.28 -19.67
CA LEU A 55 -2.70 -10.61 -20.86
C LEU A 55 -3.35 -9.24 -21.06
N MET A 56 -4.69 -9.20 -21.05
CA MET A 56 -5.45 -7.95 -21.16
C MET A 56 -5.14 -6.98 -20.01
N ALA A 57 -4.90 -7.50 -18.80
CA ALA A 57 -4.51 -6.67 -17.68
C ALA A 57 -3.11 -6.08 -17.88
N GLY A 58 -2.15 -6.86 -18.38
CA GLY A 58 -0.81 -6.40 -18.74
C GLY A 58 -0.83 -5.32 -19.83
N GLU A 59 -1.62 -5.52 -20.88
CA GLU A 59 -1.81 -4.53 -21.95
C GLU A 59 -2.41 -3.22 -21.41
N ARG A 60 -3.44 -3.29 -20.56
CA ARG A 60 -4.03 -2.10 -19.94
C ARG A 60 -3.03 -1.35 -19.06
N ILE A 61 -2.14 -2.06 -18.37
CA ILE A 61 -1.07 -1.40 -17.59
C ILE A 61 -0.11 -0.70 -18.53
N SER A 62 0.38 -1.35 -19.59
CA SER A 62 1.34 -0.73 -20.52
C SER A 62 0.74 0.49 -21.23
N GLU A 63 -0.49 0.40 -21.69
CA GLU A 63 -1.21 1.51 -22.30
C GLU A 63 -1.37 2.69 -21.31
N ALA A 64 -1.80 2.41 -20.08
CA ALA A 64 -1.94 3.45 -19.06
C ALA A 64 -0.61 4.12 -18.72
N LEU A 65 0.48 3.37 -18.69
CA LEU A 65 1.83 3.89 -18.44
C LEU A 65 2.30 4.78 -19.60
N GLU A 66 2.08 4.37 -20.85
CA GLU A 66 2.46 5.14 -22.04
C GLU A 66 1.69 6.46 -22.12
N ILE A 67 0.36 6.39 -21.99
CA ILE A 67 -0.50 7.58 -22.00
C ILE A 67 -0.15 8.50 -20.82
N GLY A 68 0.07 7.94 -19.65
CA GLY A 68 0.45 8.71 -18.47
C GLY A 68 1.82 9.37 -18.61
N MET A 69 2.81 8.68 -19.16
CA MET A 69 4.13 9.27 -19.43
C MET A 69 4.09 10.38 -20.48
N ALA A 70 3.29 10.20 -21.53
CA ALA A 70 3.08 11.24 -22.53
C ALA A 70 2.50 12.54 -21.90
N ASP A 71 1.49 12.40 -21.02
CA ASP A 71 0.89 13.53 -20.31
C ASP A 71 1.90 14.21 -19.35
N LEU A 72 2.68 13.42 -18.60
CA LEU A 72 3.73 13.95 -17.73
C LEU A 72 4.80 14.72 -18.50
N ASN A 73 5.18 14.24 -19.68
CA ASN A 73 6.15 14.92 -20.53
C ASN A 73 5.57 16.24 -21.08
N LEU A 74 4.31 16.21 -21.54
CA LEU A 74 3.62 17.42 -21.99
C LEU A 74 3.52 18.47 -20.87
N ILE A 75 3.25 18.07 -19.64
CA ILE A 75 3.20 18.98 -18.50
C ILE A 75 4.58 19.58 -18.23
N LYS A 76 5.65 18.77 -18.25
CA LYS A 76 7.03 19.26 -18.08
C LYS A 76 7.44 20.24 -19.19
N GLU A 77 7.17 19.91 -20.44
CA GLU A 77 7.44 20.79 -21.58
C GLU A 77 6.69 22.14 -21.45
N TYR A 78 5.45 22.06 -20.97
CA TYR A 78 4.66 23.27 -20.71
C TYR A 78 5.23 24.10 -19.56
N GLU A 79 5.66 23.47 -18.48
CA GLU A 79 6.30 24.15 -17.35
C GLU A 79 7.61 24.83 -17.79
N GLU A 80 8.42 24.15 -18.58
CA GLU A 80 9.65 24.71 -19.17
C GLU A 80 9.35 25.86 -20.13
N ALA A 81 8.36 25.72 -21.02
CA ALA A 81 7.93 26.77 -21.91
C ALA A 81 7.38 27.98 -21.16
N LYS A 82 6.68 27.78 -20.06
CA LYS A 82 6.14 28.84 -19.21
C LYS A 82 7.24 29.62 -18.47
N LEU A 83 8.36 28.97 -18.13
CA LEU A 83 9.53 29.67 -17.58
C LEU A 83 10.15 30.65 -18.59
N VAL A 84 10.09 30.33 -19.89
CA VAL A 84 10.61 31.17 -20.95
C VAL A 84 9.56 32.23 -21.40
N ASN A 85 8.31 31.81 -21.53
CA ASN A 85 7.19 32.62 -21.97
C ASN A 85 5.98 32.50 -21.03
N PRO A 86 5.67 33.53 -20.21
CA PRO A 86 4.52 33.48 -19.29
C PRO A 86 3.16 33.24 -19.95
N ASN A 87 3.04 33.59 -21.25
CA ASN A 87 1.82 33.44 -22.04
C ASN A 87 1.83 32.18 -22.93
N ALA A 88 2.58 31.14 -22.59
CA ALA A 88 2.56 29.88 -23.34
C ALA A 88 1.14 29.31 -23.41
N PRO A 89 0.67 28.84 -24.58
CA PRO A 89 -0.65 28.22 -24.70
C PRO A 89 -0.72 26.94 -23.89
N LEU A 90 -1.88 26.65 -23.29
CA LEU A 90 -2.11 25.42 -22.56
C LEU A 90 -1.89 24.20 -23.48
N PRO A 91 -1.19 23.16 -23.02
CA PRO A 91 -0.99 21.96 -23.80
C PRO A 91 -2.32 21.22 -24.00
N GLN A 92 -2.48 20.64 -25.18
CA GLN A 92 -3.64 19.82 -25.47
C GLN A 92 -3.43 18.44 -24.85
N ARG A 93 -4.11 18.18 -23.74
CA ARG A 93 -4.04 16.90 -23.03
C ARG A 93 -4.74 15.79 -23.82
N ASN A 94 -4.39 14.55 -23.52
CA ASN A 94 -5.03 13.39 -24.13
C ASN A 94 -6.54 13.38 -23.84
N PRO A 95 -7.41 13.14 -24.85
CA PRO A 95 -8.87 13.15 -24.70
C PRO A 95 -9.37 12.15 -23.65
N ILE A 96 -8.62 11.09 -23.36
CA ILE A 96 -8.96 10.11 -22.31
C ILE A 96 -9.04 10.78 -20.94
N PHE A 97 -8.09 11.65 -20.59
CA PHE A 97 -8.09 12.36 -19.30
C PHE A 97 -9.26 13.35 -19.21
N ILE A 98 -9.59 14.02 -20.32
CA ILE A 98 -10.71 14.94 -20.40
C ILE A 98 -12.05 14.18 -20.26
N ALA A 99 -12.19 13.02 -20.91
CA ALA A 99 -13.37 12.19 -20.81
C ALA A 99 -13.59 11.59 -19.41
N LEU A 100 -12.51 11.35 -18.65
CA LEU A 100 -12.56 10.85 -17.29
C LEU A 100 -12.77 11.95 -16.22
N GLY A 101 -12.98 13.22 -16.64
CA GLY A 101 -13.20 14.33 -15.72
C GLY A 101 -11.93 15.10 -15.34
N ASP A 102 -11.00 15.22 -16.28
CA ASP A 102 -9.71 15.92 -16.13
C ASP A 102 -8.82 15.36 -15.00
N ILE A 103 -8.77 14.04 -14.94
CA ILE A 103 -7.97 13.31 -13.94
C ILE A 103 -6.48 13.49 -14.25
N SER A 104 -5.64 13.53 -13.19
CA SER A 104 -4.19 13.54 -13.37
C SER A 104 -3.68 12.16 -13.84
N ALA A 105 -2.56 12.16 -14.59
CA ALA A 105 -1.94 10.96 -15.12
C ALA A 105 -1.66 9.91 -14.02
N GLU A 106 -1.20 10.37 -12.86
CA GLU A 106 -0.90 9.49 -11.73
C GLU A 106 -2.16 8.81 -11.16
N THR A 107 -3.25 9.58 -11.03
CA THR A 107 -4.52 9.02 -10.53
C THR A 107 -5.11 8.03 -11.53
N HIS A 108 -4.96 8.27 -12.83
CA HIS A 108 -5.36 7.34 -13.87
C HIS A 108 -4.59 6.02 -13.76
N VAL A 109 -3.25 6.05 -13.77
CA VAL A 109 -2.41 4.85 -13.64
C VAL A 109 -2.72 4.11 -12.35
N MET A 110 -2.86 4.81 -11.22
CA MET A 110 -3.23 4.20 -9.95
C MET A 110 -4.60 3.51 -10.03
N SER A 111 -5.60 4.13 -10.66
CA SER A 111 -6.93 3.57 -10.83
C SER A 111 -6.93 2.28 -11.67
N VAL A 112 -6.11 2.24 -12.72
CA VAL A 112 -5.93 1.03 -13.56
C VAL A 112 -5.31 -0.09 -12.73
N LEU A 113 -4.26 0.18 -11.96
CA LEU A 113 -3.60 -0.81 -11.10
C LEU A 113 -4.56 -1.34 -10.01
N GLN A 114 -5.40 -0.48 -9.44
CA GLN A 114 -6.38 -0.88 -8.41
C GLN A 114 -7.54 -1.71 -8.94
N ARG A 115 -7.90 -1.56 -10.22
CA ARG A 115 -8.97 -2.35 -10.87
C ARG A 115 -8.57 -3.80 -11.12
N ILE A 116 -7.26 -4.08 -11.14
CA ILE A 116 -6.78 -5.44 -11.35
C ILE A 116 -6.92 -6.22 -10.04
N LYS A 117 -7.45 -7.43 -10.13
CA LYS A 117 -7.57 -8.32 -8.97
C LYS A 117 -6.19 -8.58 -8.36
N ALA A 118 -6.13 -8.59 -7.03
CA ALA A 118 -4.87 -8.77 -6.29
C ALA A 118 -4.16 -10.10 -6.63
N SER A 119 -4.91 -11.15 -6.96
CA SER A 119 -4.39 -12.46 -7.40
C SER A 119 -3.79 -12.42 -8.81
N ALA A 120 -4.38 -11.65 -9.72
CA ALA A 120 -3.94 -11.54 -11.11
C ALA A 120 -2.85 -10.46 -11.33
N LEU A 121 -2.60 -9.61 -10.32
CA LEU A 121 -1.69 -8.47 -10.45
C LEU A 121 -0.24 -8.92 -10.74
N HIS A 122 0.24 -9.95 -10.06
CA HIS A 122 1.59 -10.45 -10.27
C HIS A 122 1.78 -11.02 -11.67
N ASP A 123 0.81 -11.79 -12.14
CA ASP A 123 0.85 -12.38 -13.47
C ASP A 123 0.76 -11.30 -14.57
N ALA A 124 -0.10 -10.29 -14.36
CA ALA A 124 -0.19 -9.14 -15.28
C ALA A 124 1.14 -8.34 -15.35
N LEU A 125 1.84 -8.20 -14.21
CA LEU A 125 3.15 -7.55 -14.16
C LEU A 125 4.26 -8.38 -14.81
N LEU A 126 4.17 -9.73 -14.80
CA LEU A 126 5.11 -10.61 -15.52
C LEU A 126 5.02 -10.46 -17.03
N VAL A 127 3.82 -10.22 -17.54
CA VAL A 127 3.58 -10.00 -18.98
C VAL A 127 4.11 -8.64 -19.44
N LEU A 128 4.35 -7.71 -18.51
CA LEU A 128 4.79 -6.36 -18.85
C LEU A 128 6.17 -6.36 -19.51
N PRO A 129 6.35 -5.74 -20.70
CA PRO A 129 7.65 -5.65 -21.36
C PRO A 129 8.63 -4.84 -20.50
N PHE A 130 9.90 -5.24 -20.50
CA PHE A 130 10.93 -4.56 -19.71
C PHE A 130 11.09 -3.06 -20.07
N ALA A 131 10.75 -2.68 -21.29
CA ALA A 131 10.73 -1.29 -21.71
C ALA A 131 9.77 -0.40 -20.90
N SER A 132 8.67 -0.98 -20.39
CA SER A 132 7.68 -0.27 -19.55
C SER A 132 8.08 -0.18 -18.07
N VAL A 133 9.07 -0.98 -17.63
CA VAL A 133 9.52 -1.00 -16.22
C VAL A 133 10.06 0.36 -15.75
N PRO A 134 10.89 1.10 -16.52
CA PRO A 134 11.31 2.45 -16.10
C PRO A 134 10.15 3.42 -15.95
N MET A 135 9.16 3.33 -16.85
CA MET A 135 7.94 4.15 -16.75
C MET A 135 7.16 3.83 -15.47
N LEU A 136 6.97 2.55 -15.19
CA LEU A 136 6.34 2.09 -13.95
C LEU A 136 7.09 2.62 -12.71
N PHE A 137 8.42 2.54 -12.68
CA PHE A 137 9.21 3.07 -11.56
C PHE A 137 9.07 4.59 -11.40
N THR A 138 8.96 5.34 -12.49
CA THR A 138 8.66 6.77 -12.41
C THR A 138 7.32 7.02 -11.71
N PHE A 139 6.26 6.28 -12.07
CA PHE A 139 4.97 6.38 -11.41
C PHE A 139 5.01 5.91 -9.95
N LEU A 140 5.71 4.81 -9.63
CA LEU A 140 5.88 4.36 -8.25
C LEU A 140 6.58 5.42 -7.38
N ASN A 141 7.54 6.15 -7.95
CA ASN A 141 8.16 7.29 -7.26
C ASN A 141 7.17 8.41 -6.98
N ILE A 142 6.34 8.77 -7.96
CA ILE A 142 5.29 9.78 -7.79
C ILE A 142 4.26 9.33 -6.74
N PHE A 143 3.86 8.06 -6.76
CA PHE A 143 2.97 7.48 -5.75
C PHE A 143 3.57 7.54 -4.34
N ALA A 144 4.87 7.27 -4.21
CA ALA A 144 5.58 7.39 -2.95
C ALA A 144 5.61 8.83 -2.44
N VAL A 145 5.88 9.81 -3.30
CA VAL A 145 5.89 11.24 -2.94
C VAL A 145 4.51 11.72 -2.52
N ARG A 146 3.47 11.38 -3.30
CA ARG A 146 2.08 11.79 -3.03
C ARG A 146 1.35 10.91 -2.01
N SER A 147 2.00 9.87 -1.48
CA SER A 147 1.42 8.91 -0.51
C SER A 147 0.18 8.19 -1.02
N MET A 148 0.14 7.88 -2.31
CA MET A 148 -0.99 7.21 -2.95
C MET A 148 -0.86 5.70 -2.78
N ASN A 149 -1.81 5.09 -2.07
CA ASN A 149 -1.92 3.63 -1.84
C ASN A 149 -0.56 2.94 -1.62
N ILE A 150 0.13 3.30 -0.54
CA ILE A 150 1.48 2.83 -0.24
C ILE A 150 1.59 1.30 -0.17
N PRO A 151 0.62 0.54 0.41
CA PRO A 151 0.70 -0.92 0.42
C PRO A 151 0.77 -1.52 -0.98
N LEU A 152 -0.05 -1.03 -1.92
CA LEU A 152 -0.02 -1.49 -3.31
C LEU A 152 1.29 -1.13 -4.00
N THR A 153 1.76 0.11 -3.79
CA THR A 153 3.04 0.60 -4.33
C THR A 153 4.21 -0.26 -3.86
N CYS A 154 4.28 -0.59 -2.57
CA CYS A 154 5.29 -1.50 -2.02
C CYS A 154 5.20 -2.89 -2.64
N ARG A 155 4.01 -3.47 -2.73
CA ARG A 155 3.79 -4.80 -3.29
C ARG A 155 4.27 -4.89 -4.75
N ILE A 156 3.92 -3.92 -5.57
CA ILE A 156 4.37 -3.85 -6.96
C ILE A 156 5.89 -3.69 -7.03
N LEU A 157 6.46 -2.78 -6.22
CA LEU A 157 7.90 -2.54 -6.21
C LEU A 157 8.67 -3.80 -5.82
N PHE A 158 8.30 -4.49 -4.75
CA PHE A 158 8.94 -5.73 -4.31
C PHE A 158 8.87 -6.81 -5.39
N PHE A 159 7.72 -6.99 -6.00
CA PHE A 159 7.54 -7.95 -7.07
C PHE A 159 8.44 -7.64 -8.26
N MET A 160 8.48 -6.39 -8.73
CA MET A 160 9.32 -5.97 -9.86
C MET A 160 10.81 -6.11 -9.56
N LEU A 161 11.23 -5.79 -8.31
CA LEU A 161 12.61 -6.00 -7.89
C LEU A 161 12.99 -7.47 -7.88
N LYS A 162 12.11 -8.36 -7.44
CA LYS A 162 12.34 -9.81 -7.41
C LYS A 162 12.43 -10.38 -8.83
N THR A 163 11.54 -9.97 -9.72
CA THR A 163 11.45 -10.48 -11.09
C THR A 163 12.58 -9.98 -11.98
N HIS A 164 12.87 -8.68 -11.93
CA HIS A 164 13.84 -8.03 -12.82
C HIS A 164 15.19 -7.71 -12.14
N HIS A 165 15.51 -8.37 -11.03
CA HIS A 165 16.70 -8.13 -10.22
C HIS A 165 17.99 -7.99 -11.07
N ASN A 166 18.28 -8.96 -11.93
CA ASN A 166 19.51 -8.98 -12.71
C ASN A 166 19.61 -7.79 -13.68
N GLN A 167 18.50 -7.44 -14.33
CA GLN A 167 18.44 -6.35 -15.30
C GLN A 167 18.53 -4.99 -14.61
N ILE A 168 17.90 -4.85 -13.46
CA ILE A 168 17.94 -3.63 -12.64
C ILE A 168 19.35 -3.38 -12.12
N VAL A 169 20.01 -4.41 -11.60
CA VAL A 169 21.39 -4.29 -11.08
C VAL A 169 22.38 -3.95 -12.20
N ALA A 170 22.18 -4.46 -13.40
CA ALA A 170 23.02 -4.14 -14.55
C ALA A 170 22.86 -2.68 -15.04
N SER A 171 21.68 -2.07 -14.84
CA SER A 171 21.39 -0.73 -15.34
C SER A 171 21.69 0.36 -14.29
N ARG A 172 22.59 1.30 -14.67
CA ARG A 172 22.93 2.45 -13.81
C ARG A 172 21.75 3.42 -13.63
N THR A 173 20.96 3.63 -14.67
CA THR A 173 19.79 4.51 -14.64
C THR A 173 18.71 3.97 -13.71
N MET A 174 18.46 2.67 -13.73
CA MET A 174 17.49 2.02 -12.86
C MET A 174 17.88 2.13 -11.39
N LYS A 175 19.17 1.99 -11.06
CA LYS A 175 19.67 2.20 -9.69
C LYS A 175 19.38 3.60 -9.18
N ALA A 176 19.64 4.63 -9.97
CA ALA A 176 19.37 6.02 -9.59
C ALA A 176 17.87 6.28 -9.35
N MET A 177 17.01 5.69 -10.19
CA MET A 177 15.54 5.76 -9.98
C MET A 177 15.11 5.08 -8.70
N LEU A 178 15.65 3.89 -8.40
CA LEU A 178 15.36 3.14 -7.18
C LEU A 178 15.81 3.88 -5.92
N ASP A 179 16.96 4.54 -5.94
CA ASP A 179 17.40 5.34 -4.80
C ASP A 179 16.42 6.46 -4.48
N GLY A 180 15.87 7.13 -5.50
CA GLY A 180 14.80 8.11 -5.34
C GLY A 180 13.53 7.50 -4.71
N ILE A 181 13.07 6.37 -5.24
CA ILE A 181 11.90 5.65 -4.71
C ILE A 181 12.12 5.25 -3.26
N ARG A 182 13.28 4.69 -2.94
CA ARG A 182 13.65 4.26 -1.58
C ARG A 182 13.58 5.40 -0.58
N ILE A 183 14.14 6.56 -0.91
CA ILE A 183 14.14 7.74 -0.04
C ILE A 183 12.71 8.21 0.20
N ASN A 184 11.93 8.39 -0.87
CA ASN A 184 10.57 8.91 -0.78
C ASN A 184 9.64 7.93 -0.07
N LEU A 185 9.73 6.64 -0.38
CA LEU A 185 8.92 5.61 0.26
C LEU A 185 9.21 5.50 1.76
N ARG A 186 10.51 5.54 2.14
CA ARG A 186 10.90 5.51 3.55
C ARG A 186 10.38 6.73 4.31
N ALA A 187 10.45 7.91 3.72
CA ALA A 187 9.92 9.14 4.31
C ALA A 187 8.40 9.06 4.53
N THR A 188 7.68 8.52 3.54
CA THR A 188 6.23 8.36 3.59
C THR A 188 5.81 7.31 4.62
N LEU A 189 6.48 6.16 4.66
CA LEU A 189 6.22 5.12 5.66
C LEU A 189 6.48 5.61 7.08
N LYS A 190 7.57 6.38 7.28
CA LYS A 190 7.85 7.00 8.58
C LYS A 190 6.71 7.95 8.99
N ARG A 191 6.24 8.80 8.08
CA ARG A 191 5.12 9.70 8.35
C ARG A 191 3.85 8.93 8.72
N GLN A 192 3.51 7.87 7.98
CA GLN A 192 2.34 7.03 8.29
C GLN A 192 2.47 6.34 9.65
N LYS A 193 3.67 5.84 9.99
CA LYS A 193 3.94 5.27 11.33
C LYS A 193 3.72 6.32 12.43
N ASP A 194 4.22 7.53 12.25
CA ASP A 194 4.07 8.61 13.20
C ASP A 194 2.60 9.03 13.37
N GLU A 195 1.85 9.15 12.26
CA GLU A 195 0.41 9.44 12.27
C GLU A 195 -0.40 8.34 12.99
N MET A 196 -0.10 7.07 12.73
CA MET A 196 -0.74 5.95 13.44
C MET A 196 -0.39 5.96 14.93
N GLY A 197 0.86 6.26 15.28
CA GLY A 197 1.30 6.37 16.67
C GLY A 197 0.52 7.45 17.43
N VAL A 198 0.35 8.63 16.83
CA VAL A 198 -0.45 9.72 17.41
C VAL A 198 -1.92 9.30 17.58
N ASN A 199 -2.51 8.66 16.57
CA ASN A 199 -3.90 8.21 16.63
C ASN A 199 -4.11 7.16 17.73
N ILE A 200 -3.20 6.21 17.88
CA ILE A 200 -3.25 5.21 18.95
C ILE A 200 -3.12 5.87 20.32
N ALA A 201 -2.20 6.83 20.48
CA ALA A 201 -2.04 7.57 21.73
C ALA A 201 -3.31 8.37 22.07
N ALA A 202 -3.91 9.04 21.09
CA ALA A 202 -5.15 9.77 21.27
C ALA A 202 -6.30 8.85 21.70
N LEU A 203 -6.45 7.68 21.07
CA LEU A 203 -7.46 6.69 21.46
C LEU A 203 -7.24 6.17 22.88
N LYS A 204 -5.99 5.97 23.31
CA LYS A 204 -5.67 5.59 24.69
C LYS A 204 -6.12 6.67 25.69
N VAL A 205 -5.84 7.94 25.38
CA VAL A 205 -6.26 9.07 26.24
C VAL A 205 -7.79 9.13 26.35
N VAL A 206 -8.51 9.04 25.24
CA VAL A 206 -9.99 9.01 25.24
C VAL A 206 -10.51 7.81 26.04
N GLY A 207 -9.91 6.63 25.86
CA GLY A 207 -10.29 5.44 26.64
C GLY A 207 -10.05 5.61 28.14
N MET A 208 -8.98 6.31 28.56
CA MET A 208 -8.75 6.66 29.97
C MET A 208 -9.81 7.63 30.49
N GLN A 209 -10.13 8.69 29.74
CA GLN A 209 -11.17 9.65 30.12
C GLN A 209 -12.56 9.00 30.29
N ILE A 210 -12.93 8.09 29.38
CA ILE A 210 -14.19 7.35 29.48
C ILE A 210 -14.21 6.51 30.75
N ARG A 211 -13.11 5.82 31.09
CA ARG A 211 -13.01 5.05 32.34
C ARG A 211 -13.11 5.94 33.57
N GLU A 212 -12.40 7.06 33.60
CA GLU A 212 -12.46 8.02 34.71
C GLU A 212 -13.86 8.57 34.91
N ASN A 213 -14.56 8.93 33.82
CA ASN A 213 -15.90 9.42 33.87
C ASN A 213 -16.90 8.35 34.37
N SER A 214 -16.79 7.11 33.91
CA SER A 214 -17.63 6.01 34.39
C SER A 214 -17.40 5.69 35.87
N VAL A 215 -16.17 5.84 36.38
CA VAL A 215 -15.88 5.68 37.80
C VAL A 215 -16.45 6.83 38.61
N LYS A 216 -16.38 8.07 38.11
CA LYS A 216 -17.01 9.25 38.79
C LYS A 216 -18.50 9.12 38.85
N GLU A 217 -19.16 8.73 37.76
CA GLU A 217 -20.59 8.52 37.69
C GLU A 217 -21.07 7.46 38.72
N TYR A 218 -20.33 6.36 38.85
CA TYR A 218 -20.58 5.31 39.83
C TYR A 218 -20.35 5.77 41.27
N VAL A 219 -19.42 6.69 41.52
CA VAL A 219 -19.15 7.24 42.88
C VAL A 219 -20.22 8.27 43.24
N ASP A 220 -20.68 9.09 42.31
CA ASP A 220 -21.72 10.11 42.57
C ASP A 220 -23.08 9.48 42.84
N GLU A 221 -23.47 8.40 42.11
CA GLU A 221 -24.71 7.66 42.39
C GLU A 221 -24.74 7.00 43.78
N ASN A 222 -23.58 6.58 44.29
CA ASN A 222 -23.51 5.99 45.64
C ASN A 222 -23.35 6.99 46.78
N TRP A 223 -23.16 8.27 46.49
CA TRP A 223 -22.92 9.30 47.52
C TRP A 223 -24.21 10.00 47.96
N ASP A 224 -25.27 9.91 47.17
CA ASP A 224 -26.54 10.59 47.43
C ASP A 224 -27.50 9.76 48.34
N ASP A 225 -27.12 8.53 48.68
CA ASP A 225 -27.85 7.68 49.67
C ASP A 225 -27.29 7.85 51.08
N GLY A 226 -27.18 9.09 51.52
CA GLY A 226 -26.78 9.47 52.87
C GLY A 226 -27.93 9.59 53.81
N THR A 227 -28.66 8.51 54.12
CA THR A 227 -29.29 8.29 55.42
C THR A 227 -29.62 6.80 55.58
N ASP A 228 -29.03 6.30 56.66
CA ASP A 228 -29.44 5.15 57.44
C ASP A 228 -28.98 3.72 57.01
N GLU A 229 -28.28 3.19 58.03
CA GLU A 229 -28.18 1.82 58.49
C GLU A 229 -27.29 0.83 57.76
N ARG A 230 -26.17 0.56 58.46
CA ARG A 230 -25.49 -0.74 58.54
C ARG A 230 -25.96 -1.81 57.53
N SER A 231 -25.53 -1.76 56.32
CA SER A 231 -25.50 -2.94 55.48
C SER A 231 -24.06 -3.26 55.06
N THR A 232 -23.65 -4.44 55.39
CA THR A 232 -22.39 -5.10 55.09
C THR A 232 -22.01 -4.92 53.62
N LYS A 233 -21.00 -4.08 53.37
CA LYS A 233 -20.40 -3.90 52.04
C LYS A 233 -19.79 -5.24 51.56
N LYS A 234 -20.50 -5.93 50.68
CA LYS A 234 -19.89 -6.96 49.81
C LYS A 234 -19.07 -6.25 48.75
N ARG A 235 -17.75 -6.31 48.89
CA ARG A 235 -16.81 -5.87 47.83
C ARG A 235 -16.97 -6.84 46.67
N ALA A 236 -17.55 -6.39 45.58
CA ALA A 236 -17.52 -7.11 44.33
C ALA A 236 -16.14 -6.88 43.69
N PHE A 237 -15.32 -7.91 43.67
CA PHE A 237 -14.10 -7.93 42.84
C PHE A 237 -14.52 -8.20 41.42
N VAL A 238 -14.30 -7.23 40.52
CA VAL A 238 -14.41 -7.44 39.08
C VAL A 238 -13.12 -8.12 38.63
N HIS A 239 -13.19 -9.38 38.29
CA HIS A 239 -12.14 -10.06 37.54
C HIS A 239 -12.20 -9.55 36.09
N VAL A 240 -11.15 -8.86 35.69
CA VAL A 240 -10.89 -8.56 34.26
C VAL A 240 -10.04 -9.73 33.73
N ALA A 241 -10.65 -10.53 32.86
CA ALA A 241 -9.95 -11.54 32.05
C ALA A 241 -9.32 -10.87 30.83
#